data_fcb13a8492a9f0577dfa35d4dbd2cbe1
#
_entry.id   fcb13a8492a9f0577dfa35d4dbd2cbe1
#
_cell.length_a   1.000
_cell.length_b   1.000
_cell.length_c   1.000
_cell.angle_alpha   90.00
_cell.angle_beta   90.00
_cell.angle_gamma   90.00
#
_symmetry.space_group_name_H-M   'P 1'
#
loop_
_entity.id
_entity.type
_entity.pdbx_description
1 polymer ?
#
loop_
_entity_poly.entity_id
_entity_poly.type
_entity_poly.pdbx_seq_one_letter_code
_entity_poly.pdbx_strand_id
1 'polypeptide(L)'
;REKLGLLLDCDGDDIGLGTRTSSLISNISLMIDWKQGDRIMLFNGDFPSVITPIKSTASIFDLEIVMNDLSDFYEEPAKGLDKIEKELKKGLRLIAVSSTQFQTGLLMPIKDISLLCKKYGAELMVDAAQSAGAIDFSVRNEQIDYLMAPTHKWLMGSEGSAILYI
;
A
#
# COMPACT_ATOMS: atom_id res chain seq x y z
N ARG A 1 7.44 -18.99 5.02
CA ARG A 1 7.41 -17.68 5.65
C ARG A 1 8.83 -17.13 5.87
N GLU A 2 9.75 -17.88 6.51
CA GLU A 2 11.12 -17.44 6.80
C GLU A 2 11.86 -16.84 5.59
N LYS A 3 11.83 -17.53 4.43
CA LYS A 3 12.47 -17.04 3.20
C LYS A 3 11.84 -15.74 2.67
N LEU A 4 10.54 -15.56 2.87
CA LEU A 4 9.83 -14.32 2.51
C LEU A 4 10.16 -13.21 3.50
N GLY A 5 10.29 -13.53 4.79
CA GLY A 5 10.77 -12.59 5.79
C GLY A 5 12.18 -12.07 5.45
N LEU A 6 13.11 -12.96 5.07
CA LEU A 6 14.44 -12.55 4.61
C LEU A 6 14.39 -11.66 3.36
N LEU A 7 13.49 -11.93 2.43
CA LEU A 7 13.33 -11.13 1.20
C LEU A 7 12.80 -9.73 1.48
N LEU A 8 11.90 -9.60 2.47
CA LEU A 8 11.23 -8.33 2.82
C LEU A 8 11.86 -7.61 4.02
N ASP A 9 12.92 -8.19 4.62
CA ASP A 9 13.58 -7.68 5.82
C ASP A 9 12.62 -7.59 7.02
N CYS A 10 11.96 -8.71 7.35
CA CYS A 10 11.08 -8.86 8.51
C CYS A 10 11.13 -10.27 9.07
N ASP A 11 10.45 -10.52 10.19
CA ASP A 11 10.34 -11.85 10.75
C ASP A 11 9.36 -12.72 9.96
N GLY A 12 9.61 -14.02 9.88
CA GLY A 12 8.72 -14.95 9.18
C GLY A 12 7.31 -15.02 9.79
N ASP A 13 7.17 -14.66 11.06
CA ASP A 13 5.89 -14.62 11.76
C ASP A 13 5.02 -13.42 11.36
N ASP A 14 5.64 -12.34 10.85
CA ASP A 14 4.95 -11.17 10.27
C ASP A 14 4.38 -11.45 8.86
N ILE A 15 4.66 -12.65 8.30
CA ILE A 15 4.24 -13.02 6.96
C ILE A 15 2.99 -13.90 6.98
N GLY A 16 1.89 -13.40 6.45
CA GLY A 16 0.69 -14.13 6.08
C GLY A 16 0.76 -14.67 4.64
N LEU A 17 0.02 -15.73 4.38
CA LEU A 17 -0.17 -16.27 3.03
C LEU A 17 -1.64 -16.23 2.66
N GLY A 18 -1.94 -15.84 1.43
CA GLY A 18 -3.29 -15.76 0.90
C GLY A 18 -3.34 -16.22 -0.56
N THR A 19 -4.50 -16.10 -1.16
CA THR A 19 -4.73 -16.57 -2.53
C THR A 19 -4.56 -15.47 -3.58
N ARG A 20 -4.85 -14.21 -3.23
CA ARG A 20 -4.82 -13.05 -4.15
C ARG A 20 -4.53 -11.77 -3.39
N THR A 21 -3.78 -10.87 -4.00
CA THR A 21 -3.51 -9.52 -3.46
C THR A 21 -4.79 -8.77 -3.14
N SER A 22 -5.77 -8.75 -4.05
CA SER A 22 -7.06 -8.07 -3.83
C SER A 22 -7.83 -8.60 -2.62
N SER A 23 -7.81 -9.93 -2.40
CA SER A 23 -8.44 -10.53 -1.22
C SER A 23 -7.74 -10.13 0.08
N LEU A 24 -6.41 -10.05 0.06
CA LEU A 24 -5.63 -9.61 1.21
C LEU A 24 -5.89 -8.14 1.53
N ILE A 25 -5.91 -7.27 0.50
CA ILE A 25 -6.27 -5.86 0.66
C ILE A 25 -7.69 -5.73 1.25
N SER A 26 -8.67 -6.49 0.71
CA SER A 26 -10.02 -6.50 1.27
C SER A 26 -10.04 -6.92 2.73
N ASN A 27 -9.36 -8.01 3.07
CA ASN A 27 -9.35 -8.53 4.44
C ASN A 27 -8.75 -7.51 5.40
N ILE A 28 -7.58 -6.95 5.09
CA ILE A 28 -6.95 -5.95 5.95
C ILE A 28 -7.81 -4.70 6.06
N SER A 29 -8.33 -4.19 4.93
CA SER A 29 -9.16 -2.99 4.97
C SER A 29 -10.45 -3.16 5.79
N LEU A 30 -11.01 -4.37 5.87
CA LEU A 30 -12.17 -4.68 6.71
C LEU A 30 -11.79 -4.89 8.19
N MET A 31 -10.52 -5.15 8.52
CA MET A 31 -10.05 -5.41 9.88
C MET A 31 -9.56 -4.16 10.61
N ILE A 32 -9.30 -3.08 9.90
CA ILE A 32 -8.91 -1.79 10.51
C ILE A 32 -10.09 -1.27 11.36
N ASP A 33 -9.80 -0.78 12.56
CA ASP A 33 -10.79 -0.18 13.46
C ASP A 33 -11.16 1.23 12.98
N TRP A 34 -12.12 1.26 12.04
CA TRP A 34 -12.60 2.49 11.42
C TRP A 34 -13.57 3.27 12.31
N LYS A 35 -13.47 4.58 12.23
CA LYS A 35 -14.48 5.50 12.74
C LYS A 35 -15.21 6.14 11.56
N GLN A 36 -16.51 6.38 11.72
CA GLN A 36 -17.28 7.10 10.71
C GLN A 36 -16.60 8.43 10.35
N GLY A 37 -16.45 8.68 9.07
CA GLY A 37 -15.77 9.86 8.55
C GLY A 37 -14.24 9.77 8.52
N ASP A 38 -13.65 8.65 8.91
CA ASP A 38 -12.20 8.44 8.67
C ASP A 38 -11.88 8.58 7.19
N ARG A 39 -10.69 9.12 6.91
CA ARG A 39 -10.28 9.49 5.55
C ARG A 39 -9.20 8.56 5.04
N ILE A 40 -9.38 8.09 3.79
CA ILE A 40 -8.43 7.21 3.11
C ILE A 40 -7.94 7.89 1.83
N MET A 41 -6.62 7.93 1.63
CA MET A 41 -6.06 8.39 0.36
C MET A 41 -5.82 7.23 -0.58
N LEU A 42 -6.26 7.40 -1.83
CA LEU A 42 -6.00 6.54 -2.99
C LEU A 42 -5.42 7.38 -4.13
N PHE A 43 -4.89 6.72 -5.16
CA PHE A 43 -4.28 7.40 -6.30
C PHE A 43 -5.00 7.08 -7.60
N ASN A 44 -5.33 8.11 -8.38
CA ASN A 44 -5.86 7.95 -9.72
C ASN A 44 -4.82 7.26 -10.62
N GLY A 45 -5.27 6.23 -11.35
CA GLY A 45 -4.40 5.43 -12.21
C GLY A 45 -3.71 4.27 -11.49
N ASP A 46 -3.94 4.07 -10.20
CA ASP A 46 -3.46 2.88 -9.51
C ASP A 46 -4.24 1.62 -9.92
N PHE A 47 -3.69 0.46 -9.61
CA PHE A 47 -4.25 -0.80 -10.04
C PHE A 47 -5.61 -1.09 -9.37
N PRO A 48 -6.60 -1.66 -10.08
CA PRO A 48 -7.93 -1.92 -9.52
C PRO A 48 -7.95 -2.78 -8.26
N SER A 49 -6.94 -3.65 -8.05
CA SER A 49 -6.82 -4.45 -6.81
C SER A 49 -6.63 -3.59 -5.55
N VAL A 50 -6.07 -2.38 -5.67
CA VAL A 50 -5.96 -1.43 -4.56
C VAL A 50 -7.25 -0.63 -4.44
N ILE A 51 -7.71 -0.06 -5.54
CA ILE A 51 -8.82 0.91 -5.57
C ILE A 51 -10.15 0.27 -5.16
N THR A 52 -10.51 -0.85 -5.80
CA THR A 52 -11.85 -1.44 -5.65
C THR A 52 -12.14 -1.94 -4.24
N PRO A 53 -11.26 -2.74 -3.59
CA PRO A 53 -11.51 -3.19 -2.22
C PRO A 53 -11.64 -2.03 -1.23
N ILE A 54 -10.77 -1.04 -1.32
CA ILE A 54 -10.79 0.11 -0.42
C ILE A 54 -12.06 0.94 -0.60
N LYS A 55 -12.51 1.18 -1.83
CA LYS A 55 -13.79 1.87 -2.09
C LYS A 55 -14.98 1.09 -1.54
N SER A 56 -14.96 -0.24 -1.64
CA SER A 56 -16.00 -1.08 -1.05
C SER A 56 -16.01 -0.95 0.49
N THR A 57 -14.84 -1.00 1.11
CA THR A 57 -14.70 -0.79 2.56
C THR A 57 -15.19 0.60 2.97
N ALA A 58 -14.83 1.64 2.23
CA ALA A 58 -15.27 2.99 2.51
C ALA A 58 -16.81 3.13 2.47
N SER A 59 -17.47 2.44 1.53
CA SER A 59 -18.92 2.41 1.45
C SER A 59 -19.56 1.69 2.64
N ILE A 60 -18.93 0.65 3.18
CA ILE A 60 -19.44 -0.13 4.32
C ILE A 60 -19.37 0.67 5.62
N PHE A 61 -18.26 1.39 5.83
CA PHE A 61 -17.97 2.08 7.09
C PHE A 61 -18.21 3.60 7.04
N ASP A 62 -18.79 4.11 5.95
CA ASP A 62 -19.04 5.54 5.73
C ASP A 62 -17.75 6.40 5.87
N LEU A 63 -16.73 6.03 5.09
CA LEU A 63 -15.42 6.68 5.08
C LEU A 63 -15.29 7.64 3.90
N GLU A 64 -14.46 8.67 4.06
CA GLU A 64 -14.16 9.64 3.00
C GLU A 64 -12.97 9.17 2.14
N ILE A 65 -13.16 9.08 0.82
CA ILE A 65 -12.08 8.79 -0.13
C ILE A 65 -11.49 10.09 -0.66
N VAL A 66 -10.19 10.26 -0.44
CA VAL A 66 -9.38 11.34 -1.01
C VAL A 66 -8.60 10.78 -2.19
N MET A 67 -8.88 11.27 -3.40
CA MET A 67 -8.14 10.86 -4.60
C MET A 67 -6.99 11.82 -4.88
N ASN A 68 -5.76 11.31 -5.00
CA ASN A 68 -4.60 12.06 -5.44
C ASN A 68 -4.15 11.57 -6.84
N ASP A 69 -3.34 12.34 -7.55
CA ASP A 69 -2.87 11.98 -8.90
C ASP A 69 -1.43 11.48 -8.86
N LEU A 70 -1.18 10.33 -9.48
CA LEU A 70 0.17 9.79 -9.67
C LEU A 70 1.04 10.71 -10.55
N SER A 71 0.41 11.50 -11.44
CA SER A 71 1.11 12.44 -12.32
C SER A 71 1.95 13.47 -11.57
N ASP A 72 1.59 13.79 -10.33
CA ASP A 72 2.36 14.72 -9.50
C ASP A 72 3.77 14.19 -9.15
N PHE A 73 3.99 12.88 -9.29
CA PHE A 73 5.26 12.23 -8.98
C PHE A 73 6.17 12.00 -10.19
N TYR A 74 5.69 12.25 -11.44
CA TYR A 74 6.50 11.98 -12.63
C TYR A 74 7.66 12.95 -12.81
N GLU A 75 7.42 14.24 -12.60
CA GLU A 75 8.44 15.27 -12.84
C GLU A 75 9.09 15.73 -11.53
N GLU A 76 8.30 15.87 -10.48
CA GLU A 76 8.74 16.42 -9.20
C GLU A 76 8.09 15.68 -8.02
N PRO A 77 8.71 14.59 -7.50
CA PRO A 77 8.17 13.83 -6.38
C PRO A 77 7.80 14.69 -5.16
N ALA A 78 8.55 15.78 -4.90
CA ALA A 78 8.28 16.72 -3.82
C ALA A 78 6.87 17.31 -3.89
N LYS A 79 6.37 17.63 -5.10
CA LYS A 79 5.02 18.16 -5.31
C LYS A 79 3.94 17.15 -4.89
N GLY A 80 4.15 15.87 -5.21
CA GLY A 80 3.24 14.80 -4.78
C GLY A 80 3.26 14.63 -3.27
N LEU A 81 4.45 14.67 -2.64
CA LEU A 81 4.60 14.59 -1.18
C LEU A 81 3.96 15.78 -0.47
N ASP A 82 4.08 17.00 -0.99
CA ASP A 82 3.42 18.19 -0.45
C ASP A 82 1.89 18.06 -0.43
N LYS A 83 1.30 17.47 -1.49
CA LYS A 83 -0.13 17.19 -1.54
C LYS A 83 -0.54 16.15 -0.49
N ILE A 84 0.23 15.07 -0.37
CA ILE A 84 0.02 14.06 0.67
C ILE A 84 0.06 14.72 2.06
N GLU A 85 1.08 15.52 2.35
CA GLU A 85 1.23 16.16 3.64
C GLU A 85 0.06 17.11 3.95
N LYS A 86 -0.44 17.84 2.95
CA LYS A 86 -1.64 18.70 3.12
C LYS A 86 -2.88 17.92 3.53
N GLU A 87 -3.08 16.73 2.96
CA GLU A 87 -4.22 15.88 3.32
C GLU A 87 -4.02 15.16 4.66
N LEU A 88 -2.79 14.76 4.98
CA LEU A 88 -2.44 14.20 6.30
C LEU A 88 -2.73 15.21 7.43
N LYS A 89 -2.43 16.49 7.23
CA LYS A 89 -2.77 17.58 8.18
C LYS A 89 -4.27 17.72 8.45
N LYS A 90 -5.12 17.27 7.52
CA LYS A 90 -6.58 17.25 7.67
C LYS A 90 -7.09 15.94 8.32
N GLY A 91 -6.20 15.00 8.66
CA GLY A 91 -6.55 13.77 9.34
C GLY A 91 -6.81 12.60 8.37
N LEU A 92 -5.79 12.11 7.64
CA LEU A 92 -5.88 10.80 6.96
C LEU A 92 -5.65 9.69 7.98
N ARG A 93 -6.43 8.61 7.85
CA ARG A 93 -6.27 7.37 8.64
C ARG A 93 -5.40 6.35 7.92
N LEU A 94 -5.53 6.26 6.59
CA LEU A 94 -4.81 5.31 5.75
C LEU A 94 -4.40 5.94 4.42
N ILE A 95 -3.21 5.62 3.94
CA ILE A 95 -2.80 5.78 2.55
C ILE A 95 -2.61 4.40 1.95
N ALA A 96 -3.28 4.10 0.82
CA ALA A 96 -3.10 2.87 0.08
C ALA A 96 -2.56 3.17 -1.32
N VAL A 97 -1.42 2.56 -1.68
CA VAL A 97 -0.67 2.89 -2.91
C VAL A 97 0.13 1.68 -3.40
N SER A 98 0.29 1.56 -4.72
CA SER A 98 1.28 0.63 -5.30
C SER A 98 2.69 1.22 -5.20
N SER A 99 3.66 0.42 -4.76
CA SER A 99 5.08 0.84 -4.69
C SER A 99 5.67 1.12 -6.06
N THR A 100 5.22 0.37 -7.07
CA THR A 100 5.59 0.59 -8.48
C THR A 100 4.32 0.54 -9.33
N GLN A 101 4.09 1.59 -10.07
CA GLN A 101 2.90 1.76 -10.89
C GLN A 101 2.96 0.83 -12.12
N PHE A 102 1.90 0.07 -12.36
CA PHE A 102 1.88 -1.05 -13.31
C PHE A 102 1.94 -0.63 -14.79
N GLN A 103 1.45 0.55 -15.15
CA GLN A 103 1.43 1.02 -16.55
C GLN A 103 2.72 1.75 -16.93
N THR A 104 3.29 2.51 -16.02
CA THR A 104 4.37 3.45 -16.32
C THR A 104 5.71 3.05 -15.72
N GLY A 105 5.69 2.13 -14.73
CA GLY A 105 6.89 1.78 -13.96
C GLY A 105 7.32 2.87 -12.97
N LEU A 106 6.49 3.90 -12.75
CA LEU A 106 6.79 4.92 -11.74
C LEU A 106 7.03 4.26 -10.39
N LEU A 107 8.21 4.46 -9.84
CA LEU A 107 8.57 4.03 -8.49
C LEU A 107 8.14 5.13 -7.51
N MET A 108 7.19 4.79 -6.64
CA MET A 108 6.68 5.72 -5.63
C MET A 108 7.69 5.88 -4.50
N PRO A 109 7.86 7.09 -3.94
CA PRO A 109 8.78 7.35 -2.83
C PRO A 109 8.19 6.83 -1.50
N ILE A 110 8.07 5.49 -1.37
CA ILE A 110 7.39 4.83 -0.25
C ILE A 110 7.97 5.25 1.10
N LYS A 111 9.30 5.36 1.19
CA LYS A 111 9.99 5.81 2.40
C LYS A 111 9.51 7.19 2.86
N ASP A 112 9.46 8.16 1.94
CA ASP A 112 9.07 9.53 2.27
C ASP A 112 7.58 9.59 2.64
N ILE A 113 6.73 8.85 1.91
CA ILE A 113 5.30 8.71 2.24
C ILE A 113 5.13 8.13 3.64
N SER A 114 5.87 7.07 3.96
CA SER A 114 5.83 6.43 5.29
C SER A 114 6.24 7.40 6.40
N LEU A 115 7.32 8.14 6.22
CA LEU A 115 7.76 9.14 7.21
C LEU A 115 6.68 10.20 7.45
N LEU A 116 5.98 10.62 6.40
CA LEU A 116 4.82 11.52 6.55
C LEU A 116 3.66 10.83 7.29
N CYS A 117 3.33 9.58 6.95
CA CYS A 117 2.30 8.81 7.66
C CYS A 117 2.61 8.74 9.17
N LYS A 118 3.83 8.33 9.53
CA LYS A 118 4.25 8.24 10.95
C LYS A 118 4.19 9.60 11.66
N LYS A 119 4.60 10.68 10.98
CA LYS A 119 4.54 12.05 11.53
C LYS A 119 3.12 12.48 11.90
N TYR A 120 2.12 12.05 11.12
CA TYR A 120 0.72 12.46 11.29
C TYR A 120 -0.20 11.36 11.84
N GLY A 121 0.34 10.19 12.21
CA GLY A 121 -0.42 9.09 12.81
C GLY A 121 -1.34 8.35 11.84
N ALA A 122 -1.01 8.37 10.53
CA ALA A 122 -1.67 7.56 9.52
C ALA A 122 -0.95 6.23 9.30
N GLU A 123 -1.65 5.24 8.77
CA GLU A 123 -1.09 3.95 8.34
C GLU A 123 -0.80 3.94 6.84
N LEU A 124 0.17 3.11 6.43
CA LEU A 124 0.57 2.94 5.04
C LEU A 124 0.36 1.49 4.59
N MET A 125 -0.50 1.31 3.59
CA MET A 125 -0.76 0.04 2.90
C MET A 125 -0.13 0.08 1.51
N VAL A 126 0.73 -0.90 1.22
CA VAL A 126 1.50 -0.96 -0.03
C VAL A 126 1.15 -2.21 -0.83
N ASP A 127 0.71 -2.02 -2.08
CA ASP A 127 0.70 -3.07 -3.09
C ASP A 127 2.09 -3.16 -3.73
N ALA A 128 2.84 -4.21 -3.39
CA ALA A 128 4.18 -4.47 -3.89
C ALA A 128 4.20 -5.45 -5.08
N ALA A 129 3.09 -5.56 -5.81
CA ALA A 129 2.94 -6.51 -6.91
C ALA A 129 3.98 -6.33 -8.03
N GLN A 130 4.50 -5.13 -8.23
CA GLN A 130 5.52 -4.85 -9.26
C GLN A 130 6.92 -4.61 -8.67
N SER A 131 7.09 -4.69 -7.37
CA SER A 131 8.38 -4.45 -6.70
C SER A 131 8.92 -5.67 -5.96
N ALA A 132 8.06 -6.41 -5.23
CA ALA A 132 8.52 -7.57 -4.45
C ALA A 132 9.15 -8.65 -5.34
N GLY A 133 10.43 -8.89 -5.16
CA GLY A 133 11.24 -9.79 -5.98
C GLY A 133 11.88 -9.15 -7.22
N ALA A 134 11.51 -7.92 -7.60
CA ALA A 134 12.09 -7.19 -8.73
C ALA A 134 13.16 -6.19 -8.29
N ILE A 135 12.92 -5.55 -7.16
CA ILE A 135 13.83 -4.56 -6.57
C ILE A 135 14.09 -4.93 -5.11
N ASP A 136 15.19 -4.44 -4.57
CA ASP A 136 15.47 -4.55 -3.14
C ASP A 136 14.43 -3.75 -2.34
N PHE A 137 13.79 -4.42 -1.36
CA PHE A 137 12.66 -3.87 -0.64
C PHE A 137 12.70 -4.31 0.82
N SER A 138 12.76 -3.35 1.73
CA SER A 138 12.77 -3.59 3.16
C SER A 138 11.55 -2.96 3.82
N VAL A 139 10.63 -3.77 4.28
CA VAL A 139 9.43 -3.27 4.98
C VAL A 139 9.79 -2.54 6.28
N ARG A 140 10.89 -2.97 6.92
CA ARG A 140 11.41 -2.36 8.15
C ARG A 140 12.00 -0.98 7.87
N ASN A 141 12.87 -0.86 6.88
CA ASN A 141 13.48 0.42 6.51
C ASN A 141 12.46 1.39 5.92
N GLU A 142 11.50 0.88 5.14
CA GLU A 142 10.41 1.66 4.57
C GLU A 142 9.31 1.98 5.61
N GLN A 143 9.32 1.33 6.78
CA GLN A 143 8.35 1.50 7.87
C GLN A 143 6.90 1.34 7.41
N ILE A 144 6.64 0.30 6.61
CA ILE A 144 5.32 -0.02 6.06
C ILE A 144 4.48 -0.70 7.14
N ASP A 145 3.18 -0.42 7.19
CA ASP A 145 2.27 -1.08 8.11
C ASP A 145 1.68 -2.35 7.50
N TYR A 146 1.32 -2.30 6.19
CA TYR A 146 0.76 -3.44 5.46
C TYR A 146 1.38 -3.53 4.07
N LEU A 147 1.86 -4.72 3.70
CA LEU A 147 2.33 -4.95 2.32
C LEU A 147 1.70 -6.21 1.76
N MET A 148 1.25 -6.15 0.51
CA MET A 148 0.74 -7.31 -0.23
C MET A 148 1.43 -7.43 -1.59
N ALA A 149 1.70 -8.68 -1.99
CA ALA A 149 2.19 -8.99 -3.34
C ALA A 149 1.71 -10.36 -3.81
N PRO A 150 1.39 -10.52 -5.11
CA PRO A 150 1.10 -11.84 -5.68
C PRO A 150 2.42 -12.57 -5.95
N THR A 151 2.40 -13.90 -5.87
CA THR A 151 3.62 -14.68 -6.10
C THR A 151 3.94 -14.90 -7.58
N HIS A 152 2.94 -14.90 -8.46
CA HIS A 152 3.08 -15.24 -9.88
C HIS A 152 3.76 -14.17 -10.75
N LYS A 153 4.09 -13.01 -10.17
CA LYS A 153 4.85 -11.94 -10.86
C LYS A 153 6.35 -12.10 -10.58
N TRP A 154 6.96 -11.12 -9.97
CA TRP A 154 8.41 -11.06 -9.77
C TRP A 154 8.94 -12.03 -8.71
N LEU A 155 8.06 -12.59 -7.87
CA LEU A 155 8.41 -13.69 -6.97
C LEU A 155 8.50 -15.06 -7.69
N MET A 156 8.16 -15.13 -8.99
CA MET A 156 8.24 -16.32 -9.84
C MET A 156 7.55 -17.56 -9.25
N GLY A 157 6.51 -17.36 -8.45
CA GLY A 157 5.69 -18.40 -7.86
C GLY A 157 4.48 -18.77 -8.71
N SER A 158 3.64 -19.66 -8.20
CA SER A 158 2.41 -20.09 -8.88
C SER A 158 1.31 -19.03 -8.78
N GLU A 159 0.38 -19.04 -9.74
CA GLU A 159 -0.89 -18.33 -9.61
C GLU A 159 -1.70 -18.89 -8.43
N GLY A 160 -2.59 -18.07 -7.89
CA GLY A 160 -3.45 -18.46 -6.77
C GLY A 160 -2.77 -18.35 -5.39
N SER A 161 -1.62 -17.70 -5.30
CA SER A 161 -0.96 -17.39 -4.04
C SER A 161 -0.50 -15.93 -3.97
N ALA A 162 -0.53 -15.37 -2.78
CA ALA A 162 -0.11 -14.03 -2.46
C ALA A 162 0.47 -13.97 -1.04
N ILE A 163 1.30 -12.98 -0.79
CA ILE A 163 1.91 -12.71 0.51
C ILE A 163 1.29 -11.46 1.14
N LEU A 164 1.25 -11.46 2.45
CA LEU A 164 0.88 -10.33 3.32
C LEU A 164 1.99 -10.15 4.33
N TYR A 165 2.44 -8.91 4.52
CA TYR A 165 3.20 -8.46 5.69
C TYR A 165 2.29 -7.56 6.55
N ILE A 166 2.36 -7.74 7.89
CA ILE A 166 1.60 -6.98 8.88
C ILE A 166 2.39 -6.87 10.18
#